data_d47aa7036b245125a1e838891487a533
#
_entry.id   d47aa7036b245125a1e838891487a533
#
_cell.length_a   1.000
_cell.length_b   1.000
_cell.length_c   1.000
_cell.angle_alpha   90.00
_cell.angle_beta   90.00
_cell.angle_gamma   90.00
#
_symmetry.space_group_name_H-M   'P 1'
#
loop_
_entity.id
_entity.type
_entity.pdbx_description
1 polymer ?
#
loop_
_entity_poly.entity_id
_entity_poly.type
_entity_poly.pdbx_seq_one_letter_code
_entity_poly.pdbx_strand_id
1 'polypeptide(L)'
;MSFKWILVLLLFPALTWASELCVEQLKGTCRGTCGPSEVSEAGAFIDCSGSEKCCVASDAGKQSATSVKVIRIEDYSFSPAEIKIGKGTEVVWKNSDSVEHTVTASDGSFDSGTLAPKGEYKKRFDKSGRYPYTCDMHPGMAGIIVVE
;
A
#
# COMPACT_ATOMS: atom_id res chain seq x y z
N MET A 1 -15.78 10.17 58.69
CA MET A 1 -14.56 10.33 57.88
C MET A 1 -14.99 10.50 56.44
N SER A 2 -15.03 11.77 55.96
CA SER A 2 -15.51 12.08 54.61
C SER A 2 -14.35 12.11 53.64
N PHE A 3 -14.33 11.17 52.71
CA PHE A 3 -13.43 11.21 51.57
C PHE A 3 -13.98 12.13 50.50
N LYS A 4 -13.41 13.32 50.38
CA LYS A 4 -13.64 14.25 49.27
C LYS A 4 -12.86 13.74 48.06
N TRP A 5 -13.57 13.23 47.08
CA TRP A 5 -13.01 12.99 45.74
C TRP A 5 -12.80 14.32 45.06
N ILE A 6 -11.53 14.71 44.89
CA ILE A 6 -11.16 15.86 44.07
C ILE A 6 -11.13 15.34 42.62
N LEU A 7 -12.17 15.72 41.88
CA LEU A 7 -12.24 15.53 40.44
C LEU A 7 -11.29 16.54 39.80
N VAL A 8 -10.04 16.09 39.52
CA VAL A 8 -9.13 16.87 38.69
C VAL A 8 -9.60 16.73 37.25
N LEU A 9 -10.41 17.70 36.82
CA LEU A 9 -10.69 17.94 35.40
C LEU A 9 -9.39 18.41 34.76
N LEU A 10 -8.65 17.45 34.14
CA LEU A 10 -7.60 17.77 33.20
C LEU A 10 -8.27 18.39 31.98
N LEU A 11 -8.35 19.72 31.98
CA LEU A 11 -8.60 20.52 30.80
C LEU A 11 -7.39 20.31 29.87
N PHE A 12 -7.47 19.29 29.01
CA PHE A 12 -6.60 19.21 27.85
C PHE A 12 -7.03 20.33 26.89
N PRO A 13 -6.16 21.26 26.54
CA PRO A 13 -6.50 22.25 25.53
C PRO A 13 -6.65 21.51 24.19
N ALA A 14 -7.87 21.46 23.70
CA ALA A 14 -8.24 20.85 22.40
C ALA A 14 -7.66 21.62 21.20
N LEU A 15 -6.69 22.52 21.41
CA LEU A 15 -6.15 23.43 20.39
C LEU A 15 -4.76 23.05 19.85
N THR A 16 -4.13 21.98 20.34
CA THR A 16 -2.76 21.65 19.90
C THR A 16 -2.68 20.48 18.91
N TRP A 17 -3.79 19.88 18.54
CA TRP A 17 -3.78 18.66 17.72
C TRP A 17 -3.76 18.91 16.20
N ALA A 18 -4.03 20.10 15.77
CA ALA A 18 -4.15 20.40 14.34
C ALA A 18 -2.86 20.98 13.74
N SER A 19 -2.06 21.71 14.54
CA SER A 19 -0.77 22.23 14.12
C SER A 19 0.27 21.13 13.92
N GLU A 20 0.16 20.03 14.67
CA GLU A 20 1.02 18.87 14.53
C GLU A 20 0.74 18.08 13.24
N LEU A 21 -0.48 18.14 12.71
CA LEU A 21 -0.88 17.38 11.52
C LEU A 21 -0.19 17.83 10.22
N CYS A 22 -0.01 19.12 10.00
CA CYS A 22 0.69 19.61 8.81
C CYS A 22 2.21 19.35 8.90
N VAL A 23 2.82 19.67 10.03
CA VAL A 23 4.28 19.60 10.19
C VAL A 23 4.74 18.18 10.54
N GLU A 24 4.06 17.46 11.41
CA GLU A 24 4.51 16.14 11.89
C GLU A 24 4.02 14.98 11.02
N GLN A 25 2.76 14.96 10.61
CA GLN A 25 2.21 13.84 9.84
C GLN A 25 2.42 14.01 8.34
N LEU A 26 2.26 15.22 7.81
CA LEU A 26 2.42 15.50 6.38
C LEU A 26 3.80 16.06 6.05
N LYS A 27 4.62 16.38 7.06
CA LYS A 27 5.93 17.08 6.89
C LYS A 27 5.82 18.30 5.98
N GLY A 28 4.66 18.97 6.03
CA GLY A 28 4.35 20.15 5.27
C GLY A 28 4.83 21.43 5.94
N THR A 29 4.74 22.53 5.25
CA THR A 29 5.07 23.87 5.75
C THR A 29 3.93 24.83 5.44
N CYS A 30 3.50 25.63 6.42
CA CYS A 30 2.48 26.66 6.19
C CYS A 30 3.05 27.83 5.41
N ARG A 31 2.44 28.18 4.27
CA ARG A 31 2.84 29.28 3.39
C ARG A 31 1.64 29.90 2.67
N GLY A 32 1.75 31.15 2.28
CA GLY A 32 0.74 31.82 1.47
C GLY A 32 0.59 31.24 0.06
N THR A 33 1.68 30.73 -0.52
CA THR A 33 1.71 30.04 -1.82
C THR A 33 2.71 28.91 -1.80
N CYS A 34 2.31 27.74 -2.31
CA CYS A 34 3.19 26.59 -2.41
C CYS A 34 4.19 26.76 -3.56
N GLY A 35 5.38 26.18 -3.41
CA GLY A 35 6.41 26.18 -4.44
C GLY A 35 6.04 25.28 -5.64
N PRO A 36 6.84 25.33 -6.73
CA PRO A 36 6.54 24.60 -7.97
C PRO A 36 6.58 23.07 -7.84
N SER A 37 7.22 22.55 -6.80
CA SER A 37 7.28 21.12 -6.47
C SER A 37 6.46 20.75 -5.22
N GLU A 38 5.56 21.62 -4.79
CA GLU A 38 4.70 21.44 -3.65
C GLU A 38 3.24 21.46 -4.08
N VAL A 39 2.40 20.69 -3.41
CA VAL A 39 0.94 20.74 -3.58
C VAL A 39 0.30 21.31 -2.33
N SER A 40 -0.77 22.08 -2.52
CA SER A 40 -1.60 22.51 -1.40
C SER A 40 -2.58 21.41 -1.04
N GLU A 41 -2.48 20.87 0.17
CA GLU A 41 -3.53 19.98 0.66
C GLU A 41 -4.82 20.77 0.92
N ALA A 42 -5.92 20.24 0.38
CA ALA A 42 -7.26 20.80 0.57
C ALA A 42 -7.81 20.35 1.93
N GLY A 43 -7.72 21.20 2.93
CA GLY A 43 -8.27 20.96 4.27
C GLY A 43 -8.22 22.22 5.11
N ALA A 44 -9.08 22.33 6.11
CA ALA A 44 -8.95 23.34 7.14
C ALA A 44 -7.87 22.89 8.12
N PHE A 45 -6.61 23.14 7.78
CA PHE A 45 -5.51 22.95 8.73
C PHE A 45 -5.52 24.12 9.69
N ILE A 46 -5.80 23.83 10.96
CA ILE A 46 -6.06 24.82 12.02
C ILE A 46 -4.78 25.56 12.42
N ASP A 47 -3.64 25.12 11.91
CA ASP A 47 -2.30 25.61 12.29
C ASP A 47 -1.66 26.56 11.26
N CYS A 48 -2.23 26.66 10.08
CA CYS A 48 -1.82 27.68 9.14
C CYS A 48 -2.65 28.94 9.39
N SER A 49 -2.00 30.04 9.80
CA SER A 49 -2.70 31.26 10.17
C SER A 49 -3.30 31.98 8.97
N GLY A 50 -4.58 32.33 9.04
CA GLY A 50 -5.27 33.17 8.08
C GLY A 50 -5.41 32.56 6.67
N SER A 51 -4.70 33.08 5.68
CA SER A 51 -4.74 32.61 4.29
C SER A 51 -3.61 31.66 3.91
N GLU A 52 -2.81 31.20 4.86
CA GLU A 52 -1.74 30.24 4.60
C GLU A 52 -2.30 28.82 4.31
N LYS A 53 -1.59 28.08 3.49
CA LYS A 53 -1.92 26.71 3.10
C LYS A 53 -0.85 25.76 3.61
N CYS A 54 -1.24 24.53 3.90
CA CYS A 54 -0.26 23.47 4.13
C CYS A 54 0.34 23.03 2.79
N CYS A 55 1.61 23.37 2.57
CA CYS A 55 2.36 22.99 1.39
C CYS A 55 3.18 21.74 1.70
N VAL A 56 2.91 20.66 1.01
CA VAL A 56 3.65 19.40 1.12
C VAL A 56 4.43 19.17 -0.17
N ALA A 57 5.61 18.57 -0.08
CA ALA A 57 6.31 18.15 -1.28
C ALA A 57 5.42 17.23 -2.12
N SER A 58 5.39 17.45 -3.44
CA SER A 58 4.52 16.68 -4.34
C SER A 58 4.72 15.16 -4.27
N ASP A 59 5.87 14.73 -3.75
CA ASP A 59 6.21 13.31 -3.52
C ASP A 59 5.69 12.78 -2.18
N ALA A 60 5.40 13.65 -1.20
CA ALA A 60 4.89 13.26 0.12
C ALA A 60 3.39 12.89 0.08
N GLY A 61 2.63 13.48 -0.87
CA GLY A 61 1.22 13.14 -1.13
C GLY A 61 1.04 11.91 -2.02
N LYS A 62 2.12 11.38 -2.58
CA LYS A 62 2.09 10.09 -3.26
C LYS A 62 2.20 8.95 -2.25
N GLN A 63 1.21 8.79 -1.38
CA GLN A 63 0.78 7.45 -1.04
C GLN A 63 0.40 6.82 -2.37
N SER A 64 1.37 6.13 -2.95
CA SER A 64 1.17 5.30 -4.13
C SER A 64 0.01 4.39 -3.74
N ALA A 65 -1.17 4.68 -4.26
CA ALA A 65 -2.25 3.72 -4.19
C ALA A 65 -1.64 2.43 -4.71
N THR A 66 -1.39 1.48 -3.80
CA THR A 66 -0.73 0.23 -4.16
C THR A 66 -1.60 -0.38 -5.24
N SER A 67 -1.13 -0.28 -6.48
CA SER A 67 -1.83 -0.88 -7.60
C SER A 67 -1.90 -2.38 -7.33
N VAL A 68 -3.10 -2.93 -7.26
CA VAL A 68 -3.30 -4.36 -7.02
C VAL A 68 -3.73 -5.02 -8.33
N LYS A 69 -3.06 -6.09 -8.69
CA LYS A 69 -3.41 -6.95 -9.82
C LYS A 69 -3.72 -8.36 -9.34
N VAL A 70 -4.74 -8.96 -9.91
CA VAL A 70 -5.18 -10.31 -9.54
C VAL A 70 -4.88 -11.26 -10.69
N ILE A 71 -4.28 -12.39 -10.36
CA ILE A 71 -4.12 -13.56 -11.23
C ILE A 71 -4.92 -14.69 -10.60
N ARG A 72 -5.82 -15.28 -11.38
CA ARG A 72 -6.54 -16.48 -10.94
C ARG A 72 -5.76 -17.72 -11.30
N ILE A 73 -5.87 -18.69 -10.45
CA ILE A 73 -5.45 -20.06 -10.70
C ILE A 73 -6.75 -20.82 -10.97
N GLU A 74 -6.98 -21.20 -12.22
CA GLU A 74 -8.20 -21.86 -12.65
C GLU A 74 -7.90 -22.81 -13.80
N ASP A 75 -8.52 -23.99 -13.78
CA ASP A 75 -8.35 -25.01 -14.80
C ASP A 75 -6.85 -25.38 -15.03
N TYR A 76 -6.08 -25.52 -13.93
CA TYR A 76 -4.64 -25.80 -13.97
C TYR A 76 -3.82 -24.77 -14.76
N SER A 77 -4.22 -23.51 -14.72
CA SER A 77 -3.61 -22.41 -15.45
C SER A 77 -3.56 -21.14 -14.62
N PHE A 78 -2.58 -20.27 -14.88
CA PHE A 78 -2.55 -18.90 -14.39
C PHE A 78 -3.29 -17.99 -15.38
N SER A 79 -4.30 -17.26 -14.92
CA SER A 79 -5.12 -16.38 -15.75
C SER A 79 -5.11 -14.93 -15.20
N PRO A 80 -4.56 -13.96 -15.92
CA PRO A 80 -3.76 -14.10 -17.15
C PRO A 80 -2.38 -14.72 -16.90
N ALA A 81 -1.84 -15.43 -17.89
CA ALA A 81 -0.51 -16.06 -17.81
C ALA A 81 0.63 -15.04 -17.87
N GLU A 82 0.44 -13.91 -18.53
CA GLU A 82 1.38 -12.79 -18.56
C GLU A 82 0.69 -11.49 -18.16
N ILE A 83 1.34 -10.71 -17.26
CA ILE A 83 0.91 -9.35 -16.94
C ILE A 83 2.09 -8.39 -16.96
N LYS A 84 1.82 -7.14 -17.36
CA LYS A 84 2.73 -6.01 -17.23
C LYS A 84 2.25 -5.09 -16.12
N ILE A 85 3.15 -4.73 -15.23
CA ILE A 85 2.85 -3.91 -14.06
C ILE A 85 3.93 -2.85 -13.84
N GLY A 86 3.57 -1.76 -13.18
CA GLY A 86 4.53 -0.77 -12.69
C GLY A 86 5.16 -1.20 -11.36
N LYS A 87 6.33 -0.63 -11.03
CA LYS A 87 6.96 -0.80 -9.72
C LYS A 87 5.99 -0.42 -8.59
N GLY A 88 6.09 -1.13 -7.48
CA GLY A 88 5.23 -0.93 -6.31
C GLY A 88 3.87 -1.62 -6.42
N THR A 89 3.57 -2.31 -7.53
CA THR A 89 2.33 -3.07 -7.68
C THR A 89 2.36 -4.33 -6.83
N GLU A 90 1.26 -4.59 -6.14
CA GLU A 90 1.00 -5.87 -5.48
C GLU A 90 0.25 -6.80 -6.43
N VAL A 91 0.74 -8.01 -6.59
CA VAL A 91 0.06 -9.08 -7.33
C VAL A 91 -0.52 -10.07 -6.34
N VAL A 92 -1.77 -10.44 -6.55
CA VAL A 92 -2.50 -11.41 -5.72
C VAL A 92 -2.86 -12.60 -6.59
N TRP A 93 -2.33 -13.77 -6.28
CA TRP A 93 -2.78 -15.03 -6.88
C TRP A 93 -3.88 -15.62 -6.04
N LYS A 94 -4.98 -16.04 -6.68
CA LYS A 94 -6.14 -16.65 -6.04
C LYS A 94 -6.37 -18.03 -6.60
N ASN A 95 -6.30 -19.04 -5.76
CA ASN A 95 -6.62 -20.40 -6.17
C ASN A 95 -8.12 -20.60 -6.25
N SER A 96 -8.64 -20.66 -7.49
CA SER A 96 -10.05 -20.91 -7.78
C SER A 96 -10.35 -22.39 -8.08
N ASP A 97 -9.30 -23.23 -8.21
CA ASP A 97 -9.45 -24.67 -8.40
C ASP A 97 -9.82 -25.38 -7.10
N SER A 98 -10.25 -26.63 -7.23
CA SER A 98 -10.55 -27.51 -6.10
C SER A 98 -9.33 -28.30 -5.60
N VAL A 99 -8.17 -28.10 -6.22
CA VAL A 99 -6.88 -28.75 -5.89
C VAL A 99 -5.85 -27.72 -5.41
N GLU A 100 -4.78 -28.22 -4.83
CA GLU A 100 -3.68 -27.40 -4.35
C GLU A 100 -2.76 -26.99 -5.51
N HIS A 101 -2.16 -25.80 -5.40
CA HIS A 101 -1.18 -25.26 -6.34
C HIS A 101 -0.01 -24.60 -5.61
N THR A 102 1.04 -24.24 -6.34
CA THR A 102 2.09 -23.32 -5.87
C THR A 102 2.29 -22.17 -6.85
N VAL A 103 2.92 -21.10 -6.39
CA VAL A 103 3.40 -19.99 -7.23
C VAL A 103 4.87 -19.77 -6.90
N THR A 104 5.75 -20.42 -7.68
CA THR A 104 7.18 -20.47 -7.38
C THR A 104 7.98 -19.81 -8.51
N ALA A 105 8.73 -18.76 -8.17
CA ALA A 105 9.59 -18.06 -9.13
C ALA A 105 10.74 -18.94 -9.58
N SER A 106 11.05 -18.92 -10.88
CA SER A 106 12.15 -19.71 -11.46
C SER A 106 13.53 -19.31 -10.93
N ASP A 107 13.68 -18.09 -10.44
CA ASP A 107 14.92 -17.56 -9.84
C ASP A 107 14.92 -17.64 -8.30
N GLY A 108 13.89 -18.22 -7.70
CA GLY A 108 13.74 -18.34 -6.26
C GLY A 108 13.40 -17.04 -5.53
N SER A 109 13.08 -15.96 -6.24
CA SER A 109 12.79 -14.66 -5.63
C SER A 109 11.47 -14.61 -4.83
N PHE A 110 10.58 -15.56 -5.07
CA PHE A 110 9.37 -15.80 -4.29
C PHE A 110 8.85 -17.23 -4.42
N ASP A 111 8.17 -17.66 -3.37
CA ASP A 111 7.49 -18.94 -3.29
C ASP A 111 6.26 -18.78 -2.39
N SER A 112 5.11 -19.25 -2.86
CA SER A 112 3.87 -19.22 -2.08
C SER A 112 3.76 -20.36 -1.07
N GLY A 113 4.58 -21.40 -1.20
CA GLY A 113 4.27 -22.71 -0.65
C GLY A 113 2.95 -23.23 -1.24
N THR A 114 2.35 -24.19 -0.56
CA THR A 114 1.09 -24.81 -0.98
C THR A 114 -0.09 -23.87 -0.78
N LEU A 115 -0.80 -23.55 -1.86
CA LEU A 115 -2.05 -22.80 -1.88
C LEU A 115 -3.22 -23.75 -1.97
N ALA A 116 -3.91 -23.97 -0.84
CA ALA A 116 -5.14 -24.75 -0.81
C ALA A 116 -6.25 -24.11 -1.66
N PRO A 117 -7.32 -24.85 -2.01
CA PRO A 117 -8.50 -24.28 -2.65
C PRO A 117 -9.01 -23.03 -1.94
N LYS A 118 -9.27 -21.94 -2.70
CA LYS A 118 -9.62 -20.60 -2.22
C LYS A 118 -8.51 -19.85 -1.48
N GLY A 119 -7.30 -20.43 -1.40
CA GLY A 119 -6.11 -19.77 -0.85
C GLY A 119 -5.64 -18.61 -1.73
N GLU A 120 -4.96 -17.66 -1.11
CA GLU A 120 -4.38 -16.49 -1.79
C GLU A 120 -2.91 -16.35 -1.42
N TYR A 121 -2.10 -15.91 -2.39
CA TYR A 121 -0.73 -15.47 -2.18
C TYR A 121 -0.56 -14.05 -2.69
N LYS A 122 0.24 -13.23 -1.99
CA LYS A 122 0.45 -11.82 -2.33
C LYS A 122 1.94 -11.52 -2.39
N LYS A 123 2.34 -10.78 -3.41
CA LYS A 123 3.71 -10.32 -3.59
C LYS A 123 3.73 -8.92 -4.18
N ARG A 124 4.49 -8.03 -3.55
CA ARG A 124 4.78 -6.69 -4.09
C ARG A 124 6.05 -6.73 -4.92
N PHE A 125 6.04 -6.02 -6.05
CA PHE A 125 7.14 -5.92 -7.00
C PHE A 125 7.68 -4.49 -7.07
N ASP A 126 8.80 -4.24 -6.42
CA ASP A 126 9.42 -2.92 -6.34
C ASP A 126 10.58 -2.71 -7.32
N LYS A 127 11.06 -3.78 -7.95
CA LYS A 127 12.17 -3.75 -8.91
C LYS A 127 11.68 -4.13 -10.30
N SER A 128 12.12 -3.37 -11.33
CA SER A 128 11.86 -3.76 -12.73
C SER A 128 12.57 -5.06 -13.07
N GLY A 129 11.94 -5.83 -13.95
CA GLY A 129 12.46 -7.13 -14.36
C GLY A 129 11.39 -8.06 -14.93
N ARG A 130 11.82 -9.25 -15.34
CA ARG A 130 10.94 -10.33 -15.77
C ARG A 130 11.02 -11.44 -14.73
N TYR A 131 9.88 -11.84 -14.21
CA TYR A 131 9.74 -12.82 -13.15
C TYR A 131 8.91 -14.01 -13.65
N PRO A 132 9.52 -14.98 -14.32
CA PRO A 132 8.85 -16.22 -14.68
C PRO A 132 8.60 -17.06 -13.43
N TYR A 133 7.45 -17.72 -13.38
CA TYR A 133 7.06 -18.58 -12.28
C TYR A 133 6.26 -19.78 -12.77
N THR A 134 6.23 -20.84 -11.96
CA THR A 134 5.56 -22.11 -12.27
C THR A 134 4.74 -22.59 -11.06
N CYS A 135 3.90 -23.59 -11.29
CA CYS A 135 3.39 -24.44 -10.24
C CYS A 135 4.26 -25.70 -10.15
N ASP A 136 4.84 -25.98 -8.99
CA ASP A 136 5.74 -27.13 -8.81
C ASP A 136 4.97 -28.47 -8.79
N MET A 137 3.67 -28.42 -8.51
CA MET A 137 2.82 -29.60 -8.44
C MET A 137 2.28 -30.04 -9.80
N HIS A 138 2.17 -29.10 -10.78
CA HIS A 138 1.50 -29.36 -12.04
C HIS A 138 2.39 -28.95 -13.22
N PRO A 139 3.06 -29.92 -13.88
CA PRO A 139 3.94 -29.65 -15.01
C PRO A 139 3.23 -28.89 -16.15
N GLY A 140 3.92 -27.90 -16.70
CA GLY A 140 3.37 -27.07 -17.80
C GLY A 140 2.58 -25.85 -17.37
N MET A 141 2.26 -25.73 -16.08
CA MET A 141 1.56 -24.54 -15.54
C MET A 141 2.59 -23.43 -15.25
N ALA A 142 2.62 -22.41 -16.11
CA ALA A 142 3.60 -21.31 -16.03
C ALA A 142 2.97 -19.95 -16.25
N GLY A 143 3.61 -18.93 -15.70
CA GLY A 143 3.25 -17.53 -15.89
C GLY A 143 4.45 -16.60 -15.84
N ILE A 144 4.26 -15.33 -16.16
CA ILE A 144 5.30 -14.32 -16.08
C ILE A 144 4.75 -12.95 -15.65
N ILE A 145 5.45 -12.31 -14.73
CA ILE A 145 5.25 -10.90 -14.38
C ILE A 145 6.34 -10.06 -15.05
N VAL A 146 5.96 -9.02 -15.77
CA VAL A 146 6.88 -8.02 -16.33
C VAL A 146 6.69 -6.72 -15.58
N VAL A 147 7.73 -6.26 -14.88
CA VAL A 147 7.73 -5.02 -14.10
C VAL A 147 8.49 -3.94 -14.86
N GLU A 148 7.81 -2.85 -15.19
CA GLU A 148 8.34 -1.69 -15.95
C GLU A 148 8.70 -0.52 -15.04
#